data_194c6c46fc6c254b55727af3fcaf607b
#
_entry.id   194c6c46fc6c254b55727af3fcaf607b
#
_cell.length_a   1.000
_cell.length_b   1.000
_cell.length_c   1.000
_cell.angle_alpha   90.00
_cell.angle_beta   90.00
_cell.angle_gamma   90.00
#
_symmetry.space_group_name_H-M   'P 1'
#
loop_
_entity.id
_entity.type
_entity.pdbx_description
1 polymer ?
#
loop_
_entity_poly.entity_id
_entity_poly.type
_entity_poly.pdbx_seq_one_letter_code
_entity_poly.pdbx_strand_id
1 'polypeptide(L)'
;MKSNDLLDAIGEVSDEYIADAENVKKRRMPRWARWSCAAAACLAAVAGIGGVLLIRGGIDGGSAGGSGHEGGSSFMRYAGPVFPMTLLESNPEISAERDITMDFAPWVPVWVSNEEEAASYPLESDRQEILDNYNEWYPEGGYYRSSGNIIVKDSYILENTSAQNQTVHVLYPFVSSLKDLDNNIPSLTMNGEALGTTLHAGSYAGDFEGAWGGSSKELEEGSVNLSYIENWEGYRSLLSDGTYMDRALGDFVNLSDIPVTVYEFSDAWGTPENDKAGVTNPTIRVMFDLDYEKTQVLSYGFNGSLWDGENGIMGKQFSIRRQGESDYGSPYYIIVVGEDIQNVEYKGYVTGGWNTEKTIDAGMTISRRESNLEEALRVVAESGYRTAFEMGYFESDYDYGFELYFGLLKEHLMAYSSLSGNGVQRYEDGAIENMDVIGVSRVFWLEAEVTIPAGSYATVEAVSEKEPSYDFYCSNTANRKISGYDMVTRLGSNLIFTEQTASLEDRGRIEIVRQNFGFDIENGVNEVELDMEEPHYYLEVRAIDTE
;
A
#
# COMPACT_ATOMS: atom_id res chain seq x y z
N MET A 1 -19.64 -21.50 11.54
CA MET A 1 -20.99 -21.38 10.97
C MET A 1 -21.15 -22.53 9.99
N LYS A 2 -22.16 -23.35 10.09
CA LYS A 2 -22.34 -24.47 9.15
C LYS A 2 -22.87 -23.92 7.82
N SER A 3 -22.52 -24.56 6.72
CA SER A 3 -22.93 -24.18 5.34
C SER A 3 -24.45 -23.94 5.18
N ASN A 4 -25.27 -24.57 6.00
CA ASN A 4 -26.72 -24.42 5.99
C ASN A 4 -27.20 -23.10 6.61
N ASP A 5 -26.46 -22.52 7.55
CA ASP A 5 -26.82 -21.26 8.20
C ASP A 5 -26.67 -20.06 7.23
N LEU A 6 -25.79 -20.21 6.22
CA LEU A 6 -25.57 -19.21 5.17
C LEU A 6 -26.66 -19.27 4.09
N LEU A 7 -27.14 -20.46 3.75
CA LEU A 7 -28.24 -20.65 2.79
C LEU A 7 -29.58 -20.14 3.35
N ASP A 8 -29.81 -20.29 4.65
CA ASP A 8 -31.00 -19.76 5.31
C ASP A 8 -30.96 -18.22 5.38
N ALA A 9 -29.78 -17.61 5.58
CA ALA A 9 -29.62 -16.15 5.56
C ALA A 9 -29.81 -15.53 4.17
N ILE A 10 -29.48 -16.25 3.08
CA ILE A 10 -29.71 -15.82 1.70
C ILE A 10 -31.19 -15.97 1.33
N GLY A 11 -31.90 -16.94 1.90
CA GLY A 11 -33.34 -17.16 1.70
C GLY A 11 -34.24 -16.11 2.36
N GLU A 12 -33.72 -15.29 3.27
CA GLU A 12 -34.48 -14.22 3.94
C GLU A 12 -34.39 -12.85 3.23
N VAL A 13 -33.60 -12.74 2.13
CA VAL A 13 -33.58 -11.51 1.32
C VAL A 13 -34.88 -11.43 0.55
N SER A 14 -35.72 -10.43 0.85
CA SER A 14 -37.03 -10.28 0.22
C SER A 14 -36.89 -10.02 -1.28
N ASP A 15 -37.82 -10.58 -2.07
CA ASP A 15 -37.90 -10.40 -3.54
C ASP A 15 -37.94 -8.92 -3.96
N GLU A 16 -38.33 -8.02 -3.07
CA GLU A 16 -38.35 -6.58 -3.25
C GLU A 16 -36.95 -5.98 -3.36
N TYR A 17 -35.97 -6.48 -2.59
CA TYR A 17 -34.56 -6.07 -2.68
C TYR A 17 -33.89 -6.63 -3.93
N ILE A 18 -34.28 -7.79 -4.40
CA ILE A 18 -33.77 -8.38 -5.64
C ILE A 18 -34.30 -7.57 -6.84
N ALA A 19 -35.58 -7.17 -6.83
CA ALA A 19 -36.19 -6.34 -7.87
C ALA A 19 -35.59 -4.91 -7.90
N ASP A 20 -35.27 -4.33 -6.76
CA ASP A 20 -34.57 -3.05 -6.66
C ASP A 20 -33.11 -3.14 -7.17
N ALA A 21 -32.40 -4.23 -6.89
CA ALA A 21 -31.05 -4.45 -7.41
C ALA A 21 -31.03 -4.66 -8.95
N GLU A 22 -32.07 -5.22 -9.54
CA GLU A 22 -32.22 -5.36 -11.00
C GLU A 22 -32.58 -4.04 -11.68
N ASN A 23 -33.26 -3.11 -10.99
CA ASN A 23 -33.68 -1.82 -11.53
C ASN A 23 -32.69 -0.68 -11.31
N VAL A 24 -31.66 -0.87 -10.47
CA VAL A 24 -30.55 0.06 -10.38
C VAL A 24 -29.76 -0.05 -11.67
N LYS A 25 -29.92 0.95 -12.58
CA LYS A 25 -28.95 1.16 -13.67
C LYS A 25 -27.57 1.08 -13.06
N LYS A 26 -26.78 0.07 -13.47
CA LYS A 26 -25.40 -0.12 -12.97
C LYS A 26 -24.62 1.17 -13.18
N ARG A 27 -24.60 2.04 -12.18
CA ARG A 27 -23.66 3.15 -12.13
C ARG A 27 -22.29 2.50 -11.98
N ARG A 28 -21.55 2.44 -13.07
CA ARG A 28 -20.14 2.03 -13.05
C ARG A 28 -19.38 3.11 -12.31
N MET A 29 -18.77 2.79 -11.19
CA MET A 29 -17.93 3.75 -10.46
C MET A 29 -16.70 4.11 -11.28
N PRO A 30 -16.24 5.38 -11.21
CA PRO A 30 -14.99 5.82 -11.84
C PRO A 30 -13.81 4.94 -11.46
N ARG A 31 -12.89 4.75 -12.37
CA ARG A 31 -11.73 3.88 -12.18
C ARG A 31 -10.77 4.43 -11.10
N TRP A 32 -10.73 5.74 -10.85
CA TRP A 32 -10.01 6.31 -9.70
C TRP A 32 -10.68 5.96 -8.35
N ALA A 33 -12.03 6.01 -8.28
CA ALA A 33 -12.77 5.39 -7.17
C ALA A 33 -12.61 3.86 -7.18
N ARG A 34 -12.14 3.30 -8.29
CA ARG A 34 -11.62 1.94 -8.39
C ARG A 34 -10.12 1.88 -8.08
N TRP A 35 -9.37 2.97 -8.13
CA TRP A 35 -7.93 2.96 -7.84
C TRP A 35 -7.63 3.40 -6.41
N SER A 36 -8.33 4.32 -5.79
CA SER A 36 -8.43 4.38 -4.32
C SER A 36 -9.19 3.17 -3.73
N CYS A 37 -10.03 2.50 -4.55
CA CYS A 37 -10.63 1.20 -4.27
C CYS A 37 -10.02 0.06 -5.11
N ALA A 38 -9.04 0.24 -6.00
CA ALA A 38 -8.55 -0.80 -6.94
C ALA A 38 -7.26 -1.46 -6.49
N ALA A 39 -6.57 -0.95 -5.50
CA ALA A 39 -5.85 -1.88 -4.63
C ALA A 39 -6.83 -2.91 -4.02
N ALA A 40 -8.06 -2.50 -3.69
CA ALA A 40 -9.14 -3.39 -3.27
C ALA A 40 -9.91 -4.07 -4.42
N ALA A 41 -9.91 -3.56 -5.65
CA ALA A 41 -10.73 -4.10 -6.74
C ALA A 41 -9.94 -4.89 -7.80
N CYS A 42 -8.62 -4.81 -7.86
CA CYS A 42 -7.83 -5.92 -8.43
C CYS A 42 -8.02 -7.18 -7.57
N LEU A 43 -8.14 -7.06 -6.26
CA LEU A 43 -8.61 -8.12 -5.36
C LEU A 43 -10.08 -8.49 -5.61
N ALA A 44 -10.98 -7.57 -5.97
CA ALA A 44 -12.40 -7.86 -6.18
C ALA A 44 -12.76 -8.33 -7.60
N ALA A 45 -11.98 -8.03 -8.64
CA ALA A 45 -12.17 -8.62 -9.97
C ALA A 45 -11.64 -10.06 -10.02
N VAL A 46 -10.67 -10.41 -9.18
CA VAL A 46 -10.24 -11.79 -8.90
C VAL A 46 -11.18 -12.46 -7.88
N ALA A 47 -11.78 -11.72 -6.94
CA ALA A 47 -12.68 -12.21 -5.89
C ALA A 47 -14.14 -12.38 -6.32
N GLY A 48 -14.48 -12.17 -7.58
CA GLY A 48 -15.86 -12.39 -8.08
C GLY A 48 -16.36 -13.84 -7.96
N ILE A 49 -15.54 -14.80 -7.54
CA ILE A 49 -15.93 -16.22 -7.41
C ILE A 49 -15.33 -16.90 -6.16
N GLY A 50 -14.53 -16.22 -5.34
CA GLY A 50 -13.89 -16.78 -4.14
C GLY A 50 -14.28 -16.10 -2.82
N GLY A 51 -15.43 -15.44 -2.77
CA GLY A 51 -15.81 -14.47 -1.74
C GLY A 51 -16.15 -15.01 -0.35
N VAL A 52 -15.50 -16.01 0.19
CA VAL A 52 -15.76 -16.48 1.57
C VAL A 52 -14.50 -16.61 2.44
N LEU A 53 -13.29 -16.49 1.90
CA LEU A 53 -12.06 -16.70 2.68
C LEU A 53 -11.13 -15.47 2.77
N LEU A 54 -11.45 -14.35 2.11
CA LEU A 54 -10.65 -13.11 2.17
C LEU A 54 -11.06 -12.16 3.32
N ILE A 55 -11.85 -12.61 4.29
CA ILE A 55 -12.27 -11.81 5.46
C ILE A 55 -11.30 -11.97 6.66
N ARG A 56 -10.15 -12.61 6.47
CA ARG A 56 -9.12 -12.66 7.50
C ARG A 56 -7.79 -12.15 6.98
N GLY A 57 -7.62 -10.86 6.93
CA GLY A 57 -6.33 -10.22 6.68
C GLY A 57 -6.19 -9.51 5.33
N GLY A 58 -7.21 -8.85 4.85
CA GLY A 58 -7.10 -7.94 3.71
C GLY A 58 -6.71 -6.55 4.17
N ILE A 59 -5.73 -5.95 3.51
CA ILE A 59 -5.63 -4.50 3.42
C ILE A 59 -6.89 -4.06 2.70
N ASP A 60 -7.95 -3.76 3.44
CA ASP A 60 -9.07 -3.03 2.90
C ASP A 60 -8.66 -1.57 2.75
N GLY A 61 -8.03 -1.25 1.62
CA GLY A 61 -8.18 0.07 1.06
C GLY A 61 -9.67 0.31 0.89
N GLY A 62 -10.30 0.83 1.96
CA GLY A 62 -11.65 1.29 2.10
C GLY A 62 -12.64 0.95 1.00
N SER A 63 -13.11 -0.27 0.92
CA SER A 63 -14.46 -0.51 0.47
C SER A 63 -15.38 -0.12 1.62
N ALA A 64 -15.81 1.13 1.65
CA ALA A 64 -16.90 1.57 2.49
C ALA A 64 -18.23 0.95 2.00
N GLY A 65 -18.33 -0.36 2.11
CA GLY A 65 -19.58 -1.04 2.26
C GLY A 65 -20.06 -0.76 3.67
N GLY A 66 -20.81 0.33 3.84
CA GLY A 66 -21.33 0.74 5.14
C GLY A 66 -22.24 -0.33 5.71
N SER A 67 -21.68 -1.22 6.51
CA SER A 67 -22.44 -1.81 7.59
C SER A 67 -22.49 -0.73 8.66
N GLY A 68 -23.66 -0.13 8.83
CA GLY A 68 -23.89 0.94 9.80
C GLY A 68 -23.48 0.51 11.19
N HIS A 69 -22.30 0.88 11.61
CA HIS A 69 -21.90 0.91 13.00
C HIS A 69 -22.14 2.34 13.47
N GLU A 70 -23.16 2.50 14.31
CA GLU A 70 -23.41 3.74 15.00
C GLU A 70 -22.13 4.09 15.78
N GLY A 71 -21.43 5.14 15.34
CA GLY A 71 -20.36 5.80 16.09
C GLY A 71 -18.92 5.49 15.71
N GLY A 72 -18.62 4.64 14.71
CA GLY A 72 -17.23 4.37 14.32
C GLY A 72 -16.67 5.39 13.33
N SER A 73 -15.50 5.95 13.63
CA SER A 73 -14.64 6.61 12.65
C SER A 73 -13.75 5.54 12.04
N SER A 74 -13.60 5.52 10.71
CA SER A 74 -12.60 4.66 10.10
C SER A 74 -11.45 5.51 9.57
N PHE A 75 -10.24 5.14 9.93
CA PHE A 75 -9.07 5.60 9.24
C PHE A 75 -9.02 4.93 7.87
N MET A 76 -8.91 5.73 6.82
CA MET A 76 -8.74 5.19 5.47
C MET A 76 -7.35 4.61 5.32
N ARG A 77 -6.35 5.32 5.82
CA ARG A 77 -4.95 5.04 5.65
C ARG A 77 -4.16 5.85 6.66
N TYR A 78 -3.02 5.34 7.11
CA TYR A 78 -2.05 6.11 7.85
C TYR A 78 -0.75 6.19 7.06
N ALA A 79 -0.39 7.40 6.63
CA ALA A 79 0.81 7.67 5.85
C ALA A 79 2.03 8.08 6.70
N GLY A 80 1.93 7.94 8.01
CA GLY A 80 3.00 8.27 8.95
C GLY A 80 3.17 9.77 9.24
N PRO A 81 3.83 10.11 10.35
CA PRO A 81 4.10 11.47 10.77
C PRO A 81 5.25 12.12 9.98
N VAL A 82 5.48 13.40 10.22
CA VAL A 82 6.75 14.03 9.89
C VAL A 82 7.78 13.65 10.94
N PHE A 83 8.81 12.93 10.53
CA PHE A 83 9.86 12.43 11.40
C PHE A 83 11.02 13.41 11.50
N PRO A 84 11.74 13.47 12.62
CA PRO A 84 12.94 14.27 12.71
C PRO A 84 14.12 13.63 11.98
N MET A 85 15.00 14.47 11.42
CA MET A 85 16.31 14.05 10.93
C MET A 85 17.10 13.33 12.03
N THR A 86 17.94 12.39 11.65
CA THR A 86 18.89 11.72 12.56
C THR A 86 20.28 11.63 11.91
N LEU A 87 21.28 11.27 12.67
CA LEU A 87 22.60 10.94 12.13
C LEU A 87 22.73 9.43 11.93
N LEU A 88 23.49 9.01 10.92
CA LEU A 88 23.85 7.60 10.74
C LEU A 88 24.60 7.07 11.98
N GLU A 89 25.57 7.84 12.46
CA GLU A 89 26.30 7.59 13.68
C GLU A 89 26.10 8.75 14.65
N SER A 90 25.76 8.45 15.91
CA SER A 90 25.58 9.47 16.93
C SER A 90 26.84 10.29 17.12
N ASN A 91 26.71 11.61 17.12
CA ASN A 91 27.83 12.54 17.35
C ASN A 91 27.47 13.55 18.45
N PRO A 92 28.04 13.46 19.67
CA PRO A 92 27.69 14.36 20.77
C PRO A 92 28.19 15.80 20.58
N GLU A 93 29.06 16.06 19.60
CA GLU A 93 29.55 17.39 19.26
C GLU A 93 28.58 18.16 18.32
N ILE A 94 27.53 17.49 17.86
CA ILE A 94 26.52 18.09 16.98
C ILE A 94 25.21 18.23 17.75
N SER A 95 24.72 19.46 17.88
CA SER A 95 23.37 19.79 18.33
C SER A 95 22.53 20.32 17.17
N ALA A 96 21.22 20.38 17.37
CA ALA A 96 20.27 20.82 16.35
C ALA A 96 19.19 21.72 16.95
N GLU A 97 18.86 22.79 16.22
CA GLU A 97 17.58 23.48 16.32
C GLU A 97 16.73 23.02 15.13
N ARG A 98 15.44 22.84 15.33
CA ARG A 98 14.50 22.41 14.27
C ARG A 98 13.35 23.41 14.14
N ASP A 99 13.07 23.81 12.91
CA ASP A 99 11.89 24.59 12.56
C ASP A 99 11.10 23.86 11.48
N ILE A 100 9.82 23.59 11.76
CA ILE A 100 8.94 22.90 10.82
C ILE A 100 7.78 23.81 10.40
N THR A 101 7.61 24.00 9.09
CA THR A 101 6.47 24.75 8.52
C THR A 101 5.52 23.79 7.80
N MET A 102 4.24 23.86 8.13
CA MET A 102 3.14 23.20 7.44
C MET A 102 2.39 24.21 6.58
N ASP A 103 2.57 24.16 5.25
CA ASP A 103 1.96 25.10 4.30
C ASP A 103 0.82 24.42 3.52
N PHE A 104 -0.37 24.96 3.67
CA PHE A 104 -1.60 24.50 3.01
C PHE A 104 -1.77 25.10 1.60
N ALA A 105 -0.70 25.54 0.96
CA ALA A 105 -0.73 26.05 -0.41
C ALA A 105 -1.35 25.06 -1.43
N PRO A 106 -1.16 23.72 -1.34
CA PRO A 106 -1.80 22.78 -2.26
C PRO A 106 -3.30 22.58 -2.08
N TRP A 107 -3.91 23.08 -0.97
CA TRP A 107 -5.32 22.93 -0.68
C TRP A 107 -6.20 23.87 -1.52
N VAL A 108 -6.13 23.72 -2.83
CA VAL A 108 -6.98 24.44 -3.79
C VAL A 108 -7.75 23.46 -4.64
N PRO A 109 -9.04 23.73 -4.91
CA PRO A 109 -9.77 22.97 -5.90
C PRO A 109 -9.15 23.18 -7.29
N VAL A 110 -8.70 22.11 -7.92
CA VAL A 110 -8.17 22.11 -9.27
C VAL A 110 -9.22 21.53 -10.20
N TRP A 111 -9.56 22.26 -11.26
CA TRP A 111 -10.43 21.71 -12.31
C TRP A 111 -9.66 20.68 -13.11
N VAL A 112 -10.23 19.49 -13.23
CA VAL A 112 -9.71 18.39 -14.06
C VAL A 112 -10.72 18.13 -15.15
N SER A 113 -10.32 18.29 -16.41
CA SER A 113 -11.18 17.98 -17.55
C SER A 113 -11.29 16.47 -17.78
N ASN A 114 -12.42 16.04 -18.36
CA ASN A 114 -12.62 14.63 -18.71
C ASN A 114 -11.56 14.13 -19.71
N GLU A 115 -11.11 15.01 -20.61
CA GLU A 115 -10.06 14.74 -21.59
C GLU A 115 -8.70 14.53 -20.93
N GLU A 116 -8.34 15.38 -19.95
CA GLU A 116 -7.09 15.24 -19.19
C GLU A 116 -7.08 13.94 -18.39
N GLU A 117 -8.21 13.63 -17.74
CA GLU A 117 -8.34 12.38 -16.99
C GLU A 117 -8.23 11.16 -17.90
N ALA A 118 -8.90 11.15 -19.05
CA ALA A 118 -8.78 10.07 -20.01
C ALA A 118 -7.36 9.95 -20.61
N ALA A 119 -6.69 11.09 -20.85
CA ALA A 119 -5.34 11.11 -21.40
C ALA A 119 -4.28 10.57 -20.42
N SER A 120 -4.54 10.66 -19.11
CA SER A 120 -3.65 10.13 -18.06
C SER A 120 -3.59 8.60 -18.03
N TYR A 121 -4.51 7.91 -18.71
CA TYR A 121 -4.51 6.45 -18.72
C TYR A 121 -3.41 5.88 -19.62
N PRO A 122 -2.65 4.89 -19.14
CA PRO A 122 -1.48 4.35 -19.83
C PRO A 122 -1.83 3.74 -21.20
N LEU A 123 -2.92 2.98 -21.26
CA LEU A 123 -3.35 2.28 -22.48
C LEU A 123 -4.20 3.18 -23.37
N GLU A 124 -3.67 3.57 -24.51
CA GLU A 124 -4.36 4.41 -25.49
C GLU A 124 -5.67 3.78 -25.99
N SER A 125 -5.74 2.45 -26.07
CA SER A 125 -6.96 1.71 -26.44
C SER A 125 -8.14 1.95 -25.51
N ASP A 126 -7.88 2.25 -24.24
CA ASP A 126 -8.90 2.39 -23.23
C ASP A 126 -9.38 3.83 -23.07
N ARG A 127 -8.59 4.80 -23.55
CA ARG A 127 -8.81 6.23 -23.34
C ARG A 127 -10.18 6.70 -23.85
N GLN A 128 -10.65 6.15 -24.96
CA GLN A 128 -11.97 6.54 -25.49
C GLN A 128 -13.12 6.02 -24.61
N GLU A 129 -13.05 4.77 -24.16
CA GLU A 129 -14.06 4.22 -23.23
C GLU A 129 -14.08 5.00 -21.91
N ILE A 130 -12.89 5.38 -21.44
CA ILE A 130 -12.71 6.16 -20.23
C ILE A 130 -13.31 7.55 -20.40
N LEU A 131 -13.00 8.24 -21.49
CA LEU A 131 -13.57 9.55 -21.80
C LEU A 131 -15.11 9.51 -21.87
N ASP A 132 -15.67 8.50 -22.52
CA ASP A 132 -17.13 8.32 -22.61
C ASP A 132 -17.75 8.14 -21.22
N ASN A 133 -17.11 7.36 -20.33
CA ASN A 133 -17.54 7.18 -18.96
C ASN A 133 -17.46 8.49 -18.15
N TYR A 134 -16.38 9.25 -18.28
CA TYR A 134 -16.22 10.53 -17.57
C TYR A 134 -17.24 11.56 -18.06
N ASN A 135 -17.54 11.62 -19.37
CA ASN A 135 -18.57 12.49 -19.92
C ASN A 135 -19.99 12.13 -19.42
N GLU A 136 -20.25 10.85 -19.12
CA GLU A 136 -21.51 10.44 -18.48
C GLU A 136 -21.58 10.90 -17.01
N TRP A 137 -20.47 10.80 -16.28
CA TRP A 137 -20.44 11.15 -14.85
C TRP A 137 -20.31 12.64 -14.58
N TYR A 138 -19.56 13.33 -15.42
CA TYR A 138 -19.29 14.77 -15.31
C TYR A 138 -19.69 15.47 -16.63
N PRO A 139 -21.00 15.65 -16.86
CA PRO A 139 -21.51 16.19 -18.12
C PRO A 139 -21.11 17.66 -18.38
N GLU A 140 -20.58 18.34 -17.38
CA GLU A 140 -20.01 19.70 -17.51
C GLU A 140 -18.60 19.69 -18.10
N GLY A 141 -18.05 18.51 -18.46
CA GLY A 141 -16.77 18.35 -19.11
C GLY A 141 -15.59 18.19 -18.13
N GLY A 142 -15.86 18.03 -16.84
CA GLY A 142 -14.85 17.82 -15.81
C GLY A 142 -15.41 17.99 -14.40
N TYR A 143 -14.49 17.98 -13.43
CA TYR A 143 -14.83 18.11 -12.02
C TYR A 143 -13.72 18.81 -11.24
N TYR A 144 -14.04 19.33 -10.06
CA TYR A 144 -13.03 19.85 -9.14
C TYR A 144 -12.47 18.75 -8.26
N ARG A 145 -11.15 18.65 -8.23
CA ARG A 145 -10.39 17.79 -7.31
C ARG A 145 -9.64 18.69 -6.32
N SER A 146 -9.77 18.40 -5.03
CA SER A 146 -8.96 19.02 -3.99
C SER A 146 -7.86 18.03 -3.56
N SER A 147 -6.63 18.52 -3.47
CA SER A 147 -5.55 17.77 -2.83
C SER A 147 -5.66 17.94 -1.32
N GLY A 148 -5.45 16.85 -0.57
CA GLY A 148 -5.22 16.92 0.87
C GLY A 148 -3.74 17.14 1.22
N ASN A 149 -2.86 17.26 0.22
CA ASN A 149 -1.43 17.39 0.46
C ASN A 149 -1.06 18.76 0.99
N ILE A 150 -0.02 18.81 1.81
CA ILE A 150 0.60 20.05 2.29
C ILE A 150 2.07 20.08 1.87
N ILE A 151 2.65 21.28 1.83
CA ILE A 151 4.11 21.40 1.73
C ILE A 151 4.68 21.46 3.14
N VAL A 152 5.58 20.53 3.45
CA VAL A 152 6.35 20.52 4.69
C VAL A 152 7.74 21.04 4.39
N LYS A 153 8.16 22.08 5.13
CA LYS A 153 9.56 22.52 5.20
C LYS A 153 10.06 22.17 6.59
N ASP A 154 11.08 21.37 6.67
CA ASP A 154 11.68 20.89 7.91
C ASP A 154 13.15 21.30 7.93
N SER A 155 13.45 22.37 8.64
CA SER A 155 14.75 23.05 8.64
C SER A 155 15.51 22.75 9.93
N TYR A 156 16.80 22.48 9.79
CA TYR A 156 17.70 22.15 10.89
C TYR A 156 18.91 23.06 10.87
N ILE A 157 19.20 23.69 12.00
CA ILE A 157 20.46 24.37 12.24
C ILE A 157 21.33 23.38 13.02
N LEU A 158 22.27 22.75 12.33
CA LEU A 158 23.22 21.81 12.93
C LEU A 158 24.44 22.58 13.42
N GLU A 159 24.64 22.66 14.74
CA GLU A 159 25.77 23.33 15.36
C GLU A 159 26.88 22.33 15.72
N ASN A 160 28.12 22.64 15.28
CA ASN A 160 29.31 21.90 15.65
C ASN A 160 29.99 22.62 16.80
N THR A 161 29.91 22.08 18.00
CA THR A 161 30.50 22.65 19.21
C THR A 161 32.01 22.34 19.36
N SER A 162 32.56 21.49 18.49
CA SER A 162 33.95 21.09 18.55
C SER A 162 34.93 22.07 17.89
N ALA A 163 36.22 21.91 18.19
CA ALA A 163 37.28 22.72 17.59
C ALA A 163 37.77 22.20 16.21
N GLN A 164 37.11 21.20 15.66
CA GLN A 164 37.45 20.57 14.37
C GLN A 164 36.22 20.51 13.47
N ASN A 165 36.44 20.53 12.15
CA ASN A 165 35.34 20.26 11.21
C ASN A 165 34.81 18.87 11.47
N GLN A 166 33.49 18.76 11.47
CA GLN A 166 32.76 17.49 11.59
C GLN A 166 32.11 17.15 10.24
N THR A 167 32.41 15.99 9.72
CA THR A 167 31.68 15.43 8.58
C THR A 167 30.78 14.32 9.12
N VAL A 168 29.48 14.46 8.92
CA VAL A 168 28.46 13.53 9.40
C VAL A 168 27.55 13.11 8.25
N HIS A 169 27.00 11.92 8.35
CA HIS A 169 25.95 11.46 7.45
C HIS A 169 24.60 11.72 8.13
N VAL A 170 23.82 12.61 7.55
CA VAL A 170 22.44 12.85 7.96
C VAL A 170 21.51 11.88 7.27
N LEU A 171 20.49 11.44 7.97
CA LEU A 171 19.42 10.59 7.49
C LEU A 171 18.09 11.33 7.67
N TYR A 172 17.43 11.65 6.58
CA TYR A 172 16.10 12.27 6.61
C TYR A 172 15.03 11.24 6.27
N PRO A 173 14.13 10.92 7.20
CA PRO A 173 13.06 9.97 6.99
C PRO A 173 11.83 10.63 6.36
N PHE A 174 11.17 9.90 5.46
CA PHE A 174 9.89 10.30 4.89
C PHE A 174 9.06 9.06 4.56
N VAL A 175 7.76 9.24 4.47
CA VAL A 175 6.86 8.15 4.13
C VAL A 175 6.43 8.27 2.68
N SER A 176 6.54 7.17 1.94
CA SER A 176 6.06 7.03 0.58
C SER A 176 5.75 5.57 0.27
N SER A 177 5.10 5.34 -0.85
CA SER A 177 5.11 4.06 -1.55
C SER A 177 6.13 4.12 -2.69
N LEU A 178 6.53 2.97 -3.23
CA LEU A 178 7.35 2.97 -4.45
C LEU A 178 6.63 3.63 -5.63
N LYS A 179 5.30 3.50 -5.66
CA LYS A 179 4.44 4.09 -6.69
C LYS A 179 4.45 5.62 -6.67
N ASP A 180 4.44 6.20 -5.46
CA ASP A 180 4.31 7.66 -5.27
C ASP A 180 5.65 8.33 -4.92
N LEU A 181 6.77 7.64 -5.16
CA LEU A 181 8.09 8.08 -4.68
C LEU A 181 8.50 9.44 -5.26
N ASP A 182 8.25 9.70 -6.56
CA ASP A 182 8.56 10.98 -7.20
C ASP A 182 7.89 12.18 -6.52
N ASN A 183 6.65 11.98 -6.10
CA ASN A 183 5.85 13.05 -5.51
C ASN A 183 6.24 13.32 -4.05
N ASN A 184 6.71 12.29 -3.35
CA ASN A 184 6.91 12.33 -1.91
C ASN A 184 8.38 12.48 -1.49
N ILE A 185 9.34 12.20 -2.41
CA ILE A 185 10.76 12.29 -2.09
C ILE A 185 11.17 13.73 -1.75
N PRO A 186 11.71 13.98 -0.54
CA PRO A 186 12.09 15.32 -0.16
C PRO A 186 13.28 15.84 -0.97
N SER A 187 13.28 17.13 -1.27
CA SER A 187 14.50 17.81 -1.67
C SER A 187 15.31 18.16 -0.43
N LEU A 188 16.59 17.76 -0.40
CA LEU A 188 17.51 18.12 0.67
C LEU A 188 18.50 19.17 0.19
N THR A 189 18.66 20.24 0.96
CA THR A 189 19.64 21.29 0.71
C THR A 189 20.51 21.54 1.94
N MET A 190 21.74 21.99 1.71
CA MET A 190 22.60 22.52 2.78
C MET A 190 22.98 23.96 2.43
N ASN A 191 22.64 24.90 3.29
CA ASN A 191 22.84 26.34 3.07
C ASN A 191 22.28 26.83 1.71
N GLY A 192 21.17 26.22 1.26
CA GLY A 192 20.51 26.51 -0.01
C GLY A 192 21.07 25.79 -1.26
N GLU A 193 22.10 24.97 -1.12
CA GLU A 193 22.65 24.16 -2.20
C GLU A 193 22.15 22.71 -2.09
N ALA A 194 21.71 22.12 -3.21
CA ALA A 194 21.20 20.75 -3.24
C ALA A 194 22.26 19.73 -2.81
N LEU A 195 21.87 18.81 -1.94
CA LEU A 195 22.69 17.69 -1.50
C LEU A 195 22.52 16.49 -2.44
N GLY A 196 23.62 15.78 -2.69
CA GLY A 196 23.54 14.44 -3.27
C GLY A 196 23.07 13.45 -2.23
N THR A 197 22.02 12.69 -2.56
CA THR A 197 21.37 11.76 -1.63
C THR A 197 21.45 10.32 -2.10
N THR A 198 21.43 9.39 -1.14
CA THR A 198 21.24 7.95 -1.35
C THR A 198 19.94 7.52 -0.67
N LEU A 199 19.09 6.80 -1.40
CA LEU A 199 17.81 6.30 -0.89
C LEU A 199 17.98 4.94 -0.21
N HIS A 200 17.46 4.83 1.00
CA HIS A 200 17.33 3.57 1.74
C HIS A 200 15.88 3.32 2.10
N ALA A 201 15.47 2.06 2.10
CA ALA A 201 14.14 1.66 2.54
C ALA A 201 14.18 1.23 4.00
N GLY A 202 13.19 1.65 4.76
CA GLY A 202 12.93 1.23 6.12
C GLY A 202 11.68 0.38 6.23
N SER A 203 11.16 0.29 7.45
CA SER A 203 10.00 -0.50 7.78
C SER A 203 8.70 0.07 7.20
N TYR A 204 7.67 -0.70 7.27
CA TYR A 204 6.31 -0.33 6.93
C TYR A 204 5.83 0.90 7.69
N ALA A 205 5.12 1.79 6.98
CA ALA A 205 4.32 2.83 7.58
C ALA A 205 2.83 2.52 7.36
N GLY A 206 2.01 2.71 8.37
CA GLY A 206 0.56 2.63 8.24
C GLY A 206 -0.07 1.27 8.53
N ASP A 207 0.57 0.21 8.16
CA ASP A 207 0.13 -1.13 8.49
C ASP A 207 1.04 -1.70 9.59
N PHE A 208 0.78 -1.33 10.84
CA PHE A 208 1.52 -1.93 11.94
C PHE A 208 1.32 -3.44 11.96
N GLU A 209 2.30 -4.13 12.48
CA GLU A 209 2.11 -5.53 12.85
C GLU A 209 0.83 -5.66 13.70
N GLY A 210 -0.09 -6.51 13.25
CA GLY A 210 -1.39 -6.68 13.91
C GLY A 210 -2.44 -5.60 13.66
N ALA A 211 -2.17 -4.55 12.87
CA ALA A 211 -3.20 -3.60 12.47
C ALA A 211 -4.05 -4.15 11.32
N TRP A 212 -5.35 -3.92 11.39
CA TRP A 212 -6.28 -4.34 10.35
C TRP A 212 -7.58 -3.52 10.39
N GLY A 213 -8.37 -3.60 9.32
CA GLY A 213 -9.71 -3.04 9.26
C GLY A 213 -10.75 -4.15 9.15
N GLY A 214 -11.91 -4.00 9.77
CA GLY A 214 -12.97 -4.99 9.68
C GLY A 214 -14.15 -4.74 10.61
N SER A 215 -15.17 -5.59 10.52
CA SER A 215 -16.42 -5.44 11.26
C SER A 215 -16.38 -5.92 12.71
N SER A 216 -15.32 -6.62 13.14
CA SER A 216 -15.21 -7.15 14.51
C SER A 216 -14.38 -6.21 15.38
N LYS A 217 -14.93 -5.86 16.57
CA LYS A 217 -14.23 -5.09 17.58
C LYS A 217 -13.37 -5.98 18.49
N GLU A 218 -13.68 -7.27 18.56
CA GLU A 218 -12.94 -8.24 19.36
C GLU A 218 -11.80 -8.82 18.51
N LEU A 219 -10.57 -8.67 18.98
CA LEU A 219 -9.35 -9.04 18.30
C LEU A 219 -8.54 -10.04 19.12
N GLU A 220 -7.64 -10.73 18.44
CA GLU A 220 -6.60 -11.50 19.12
C GLU A 220 -5.67 -10.55 19.89
N GLU A 221 -5.04 -11.05 20.96
CA GLU A 221 -4.11 -10.27 21.77
C GLU A 221 -2.97 -9.73 20.89
N GLY A 222 -2.72 -8.44 20.98
CA GLY A 222 -1.70 -7.76 20.18
C GLY A 222 -2.18 -7.20 18.82
N SER A 223 -3.44 -7.41 18.46
CA SER A 223 -4.02 -6.85 17.24
C SER A 223 -4.84 -5.58 17.51
N VAL A 224 -4.88 -4.66 16.53
CA VAL A 224 -5.62 -3.40 16.59
C VAL A 224 -6.50 -3.25 15.37
N ASN A 225 -7.79 -3.00 15.58
CA ASN A 225 -8.69 -2.69 14.48
C ASN A 225 -8.79 -1.19 14.25
N LEU A 226 -8.16 -0.70 13.20
CA LEU A 226 -8.13 0.71 12.83
C LEU A 226 -9.53 1.28 12.56
N SER A 227 -10.51 0.45 12.18
CA SER A 227 -11.90 0.88 11.94
C SER A 227 -12.62 1.37 13.21
N TYR A 228 -12.10 1.07 14.39
CA TYR A 228 -12.67 1.47 15.68
C TYR A 228 -11.87 2.56 16.40
N ILE A 229 -10.84 3.10 15.77
CA ILE A 229 -10.10 4.24 16.30
C ILE A 229 -10.87 5.52 15.95
N GLU A 230 -11.29 6.27 16.97
CA GLU A 230 -12.17 7.42 16.82
C GLU A 230 -11.43 8.76 16.90
N ASN A 231 -10.18 8.75 17.37
CA ASN A 231 -9.41 9.98 17.57
C ASN A 231 -7.91 9.69 17.61
N TRP A 232 -7.13 10.77 17.55
CA TRP A 232 -5.68 10.72 17.59
C TRP A 232 -5.12 10.00 18.83
N GLU A 233 -5.68 10.26 20.01
CA GLU A 233 -5.17 9.69 21.25
C GLU A 233 -5.24 8.15 21.27
N GLY A 234 -6.29 7.58 20.68
CA GLY A 234 -6.41 6.13 20.51
C GLY A 234 -5.36 5.57 19.56
N TYR A 235 -4.99 6.33 18.54
CA TYR A 235 -3.99 5.98 17.55
C TYR A 235 -2.55 6.15 18.06
N ARG A 236 -2.28 7.22 18.80
CA ARG A 236 -0.98 7.60 19.34
C ARG A 236 -0.28 6.48 20.11
N SER A 237 -1.04 5.68 20.84
CA SER A 237 -0.50 4.56 21.61
C SER A 237 0.16 3.48 20.75
N LEU A 238 -0.26 3.35 19.50
CA LEU A 238 0.27 2.39 18.53
C LEU A 238 1.64 2.81 17.98
N LEU A 239 1.91 4.13 17.99
CA LEU A 239 3.14 4.69 17.49
C LEU A 239 4.26 4.69 18.53
N SER A 240 3.93 4.36 19.77
CA SER A 240 4.84 4.58 20.91
C SER A 240 6.02 3.61 20.97
N ASP A 241 5.95 2.45 20.33
CA ASP A 241 7.03 1.45 20.34
C ASP A 241 8.15 1.78 19.33
N GLY A 242 7.85 2.59 18.30
CA GLY A 242 8.82 3.04 17.31
C GLY A 242 9.30 1.98 16.32
N THR A 243 8.72 0.79 16.30
CA THR A 243 9.13 -0.31 15.39
C THR A 243 9.01 0.08 13.92
N TYR A 244 8.05 0.93 13.57
CA TYR A 244 7.89 1.47 12.22
C TYR A 244 9.02 2.41 11.78
N MET A 245 9.94 2.78 12.70
CA MET A 245 11.13 3.60 12.42
C MET A 245 12.38 2.76 12.15
N ASP A 246 12.30 1.44 12.13
CA ASP A 246 13.46 0.60 11.87
C ASP A 246 14.02 0.87 10.47
N ARG A 247 15.34 1.02 10.41
CA ARG A 247 16.07 1.35 9.20
C ARG A 247 16.63 0.11 8.53
N ALA A 248 16.41 -0.01 7.22
CA ALA A 248 17.04 -1.02 6.38
C ALA A 248 18.27 -0.42 5.66
N LEU A 249 19.33 -0.12 6.41
CA LEU A 249 20.58 0.45 5.88
C LEU A 249 21.60 -0.61 5.45
N GLY A 250 21.27 -1.87 5.56
CA GLY A 250 22.11 -3.00 5.20
C GLY A 250 21.60 -3.78 4.00
N ASP A 251 22.21 -4.94 3.79
CA ASP A 251 21.73 -5.87 2.76
C ASP A 251 20.36 -6.44 3.12
N PHE A 252 19.53 -6.58 2.12
CA PHE A 252 18.25 -7.27 2.25
C PHE A 252 18.43 -8.73 2.60
N VAL A 253 17.38 -9.36 3.19
CA VAL A 253 17.40 -10.77 3.54
C VAL A 253 17.83 -11.64 2.35
N ASN A 254 18.73 -12.58 2.61
CA ASN A 254 19.19 -13.57 1.63
C ASN A 254 18.44 -14.90 1.85
N LEU A 255 17.76 -15.37 0.83
CA LEU A 255 16.94 -16.58 0.87
C LEU A 255 17.57 -17.77 0.11
N SER A 256 18.86 -17.68 -0.24
CA SER A 256 19.57 -18.71 -1.00
C SER A 256 19.76 -20.03 -0.25
N ASP A 257 19.68 -20.02 1.08
CA ASP A 257 19.79 -21.21 1.92
C ASP A 257 18.49 -22.02 2.03
N ILE A 258 17.38 -21.50 1.49
CA ILE A 258 16.07 -22.18 1.50
C ILE A 258 15.91 -22.97 0.21
N PRO A 259 16.00 -24.33 0.24
CA PRO A 259 15.80 -25.15 -0.95
C PRO A 259 14.33 -25.18 -1.34
N VAL A 260 14.06 -25.14 -2.66
CA VAL A 260 12.72 -25.18 -3.21
C VAL A 260 12.62 -26.07 -4.44
N THR A 261 11.41 -26.55 -4.71
CA THR A 261 11.04 -27.12 -6.00
C THR A 261 10.21 -26.11 -6.77
N VAL A 262 10.56 -25.85 -8.02
CA VAL A 262 9.85 -24.92 -8.89
C VAL A 262 9.15 -25.68 -9.99
N TYR A 263 7.84 -25.48 -10.10
CA TYR A 263 7.03 -25.88 -11.24
C TYR A 263 6.74 -24.64 -12.09
N GLU A 264 7.07 -24.75 -13.37
CA GLU A 264 6.79 -23.73 -14.37
C GLU A 264 5.76 -24.28 -15.36
N PHE A 265 4.72 -23.50 -15.61
CA PHE A 265 3.62 -23.83 -16.52
C PHE A 265 3.63 -22.82 -17.66
N SER A 266 3.86 -23.30 -18.88
CA SER A 266 3.99 -22.47 -20.07
C SER A 266 3.20 -23.01 -21.25
N ASP A 267 3.13 -22.23 -22.32
CA ASP A 267 2.48 -22.61 -23.58
C ASP A 267 1.04 -23.10 -23.41
N ALA A 268 0.30 -22.47 -22.50
CA ALA A 268 -1.10 -22.81 -22.26
C ALA A 268 -1.97 -22.51 -23.48
N TRP A 269 -2.79 -23.47 -23.88
CA TRP A 269 -3.70 -23.32 -25.02
C TRP A 269 -5.04 -24.00 -24.74
N GLY A 270 -6.09 -23.50 -25.40
CA GLY A 270 -7.40 -24.14 -25.50
C GLY A 270 -7.81 -24.33 -26.94
N THR A 271 -8.83 -25.16 -27.20
CA THR A 271 -9.32 -25.39 -28.58
C THR A 271 -10.04 -24.16 -29.15
N PRO A 272 -10.10 -24.02 -30.48
CA PRO A 272 -10.94 -22.99 -31.14
C PRO A 272 -12.41 -23.06 -30.74
N GLU A 273 -12.85 -24.18 -30.18
CA GLU A 273 -14.20 -24.36 -29.63
C GLU A 273 -14.46 -23.49 -28.40
N ASN A 274 -13.41 -22.93 -27.79
CA ASN A 274 -13.53 -21.98 -26.70
C ASN A 274 -14.27 -20.68 -27.09
N ASP A 275 -14.41 -20.40 -28.39
CA ASP A 275 -15.19 -19.25 -28.89
C ASP A 275 -16.67 -19.59 -29.09
N LYS A 276 -17.12 -20.79 -28.79
CA LYS A 276 -18.52 -21.20 -28.92
C LYS A 276 -19.39 -20.70 -27.77
N ALA A 277 -20.68 -20.57 -28.05
CA ALA A 277 -21.67 -20.23 -27.03
C ALA A 277 -21.59 -21.17 -25.81
N GLY A 278 -21.46 -20.59 -24.62
CA GLY A 278 -21.35 -21.31 -23.34
C GLY A 278 -19.92 -21.47 -22.82
N VAL A 279 -18.91 -21.00 -23.55
CA VAL A 279 -17.56 -20.77 -23.02
C VAL A 279 -17.43 -19.28 -22.73
N THR A 280 -17.38 -18.93 -21.45
CA THR A 280 -17.39 -17.51 -21.02
C THR A 280 -16.02 -17.04 -20.55
N ASN A 281 -15.24 -17.91 -19.92
CA ASN A 281 -13.90 -17.63 -19.44
C ASN A 281 -13.10 -18.93 -19.36
N PRO A 282 -12.56 -19.45 -20.50
CA PRO A 282 -11.86 -20.71 -20.53
C PRO A 282 -10.70 -20.69 -19.54
N THR A 283 -10.63 -21.74 -18.71
CA THR A 283 -9.75 -21.77 -17.54
C THR A 283 -9.03 -23.11 -17.45
N ILE A 284 -7.74 -23.10 -17.17
CA ILE A 284 -6.99 -24.29 -16.75
C ILE A 284 -6.94 -24.35 -15.22
N ARG A 285 -7.25 -25.52 -14.67
CA ARG A 285 -7.00 -25.83 -13.26
C ARG A 285 -5.87 -26.83 -13.15
N VAL A 286 -4.97 -26.55 -12.24
CA VAL A 286 -3.89 -27.44 -11.80
C VAL A 286 -4.26 -27.94 -10.42
N MET A 287 -4.28 -29.26 -10.23
CA MET A 287 -4.56 -29.91 -8.95
C MET A 287 -3.35 -30.71 -8.53
N PHE A 288 -3.07 -30.76 -7.25
CA PHE A 288 -1.97 -31.53 -6.68
C PHE A 288 -2.22 -31.87 -5.21
N ASP A 289 -1.53 -32.92 -4.75
CA ASP A 289 -1.56 -33.36 -3.36
C ASP A 289 -0.37 -32.77 -2.59
N LEU A 290 -0.59 -32.42 -1.31
CA LEU A 290 0.46 -31.94 -0.42
C LEU A 290 0.14 -32.22 1.05
N ASP A 291 1.19 -32.24 1.86
CA ASP A 291 1.11 -32.21 3.32
C ASP A 291 1.19 -30.76 3.80
N TYR A 292 0.07 -30.17 4.18
CA TYR A 292 -0.01 -28.75 4.59
C TYR A 292 0.83 -28.42 5.84
N GLU A 293 1.21 -29.42 6.64
CA GLU A 293 2.08 -29.19 7.80
C GLU A 293 3.57 -29.08 7.42
N LYS A 294 3.95 -29.61 6.23
CA LYS A 294 5.33 -29.72 5.79
C LYS A 294 5.64 -28.98 4.50
N THR A 295 4.61 -28.54 3.81
CA THR A 295 4.72 -27.97 2.48
C THR A 295 4.03 -26.60 2.44
N GLN A 296 4.78 -25.59 2.00
CA GLN A 296 4.23 -24.28 1.70
C GLN A 296 4.35 -24.01 0.21
N VAL A 297 3.34 -23.37 -0.34
CA VAL A 297 3.23 -23.11 -1.77
C VAL A 297 3.15 -21.61 -2.01
N LEU A 298 4.10 -21.09 -2.78
CA LEU A 298 4.04 -19.75 -3.34
C LEU A 298 3.69 -19.88 -4.82
N SER A 299 2.79 -19.03 -5.31
CA SER A 299 2.33 -19.09 -6.70
C SER A 299 2.42 -17.72 -7.37
N TYR A 300 2.55 -17.72 -8.70
CA TYR A 300 2.54 -16.53 -9.52
C TYR A 300 1.74 -16.75 -10.81
N GLY A 301 0.89 -15.78 -11.15
CA GLY A 301 0.06 -15.78 -12.37
C GLY A 301 -1.29 -16.47 -12.22
N PHE A 302 -1.55 -17.14 -11.12
CA PHE A 302 -2.81 -17.85 -10.87
C PHE A 302 -3.87 -16.90 -10.28
N ASN A 303 -5.07 -16.92 -10.84
CA ASN A 303 -6.18 -16.07 -10.41
C ASN A 303 -7.25 -16.76 -9.56
N GLY A 304 -6.93 -17.93 -9.00
CA GLY A 304 -7.79 -18.63 -8.07
C GLY A 304 -7.11 -19.80 -7.39
N SER A 305 -7.49 -20.06 -6.14
CA SER A 305 -6.96 -21.13 -5.29
C SER A 305 -8.10 -21.95 -4.68
N LEU A 306 -7.88 -23.26 -4.52
CA LEU A 306 -8.70 -24.18 -3.73
C LEU A 306 -7.82 -24.83 -2.66
N TRP A 307 -8.33 -24.87 -1.44
CA TRP A 307 -7.66 -25.50 -0.31
C TRP A 307 -8.56 -26.54 0.30
N ASP A 308 -8.07 -27.76 0.37
CA ASP A 308 -8.74 -28.87 1.02
C ASP A 308 -7.75 -29.56 1.97
N GLY A 309 -7.57 -28.94 3.15
CA GLY A 309 -6.63 -29.42 4.16
C GLY A 309 -7.00 -30.79 4.75
N GLU A 310 -8.29 -31.16 4.73
CA GLU A 310 -8.73 -32.46 5.23
C GLU A 310 -8.26 -33.62 4.31
N ASN A 311 -8.25 -33.39 3.01
CA ASN A 311 -7.85 -34.36 2.01
C ASN A 311 -6.41 -34.19 1.50
N GLY A 312 -5.70 -33.13 1.93
CA GLY A 312 -4.34 -32.84 1.49
C GLY A 312 -4.28 -32.43 0.00
N ILE A 313 -5.29 -31.68 -0.50
CA ILE A 313 -5.38 -31.31 -1.91
C ILE A 313 -5.34 -29.78 -2.03
N MET A 314 -4.56 -29.28 -3.00
CA MET A 314 -4.59 -27.87 -3.41
C MET A 314 -4.88 -27.76 -4.90
N GLY A 315 -5.59 -26.71 -5.26
CA GLY A 315 -5.84 -26.36 -6.64
C GLY A 315 -5.44 -24.91 -6.93
N LYS A 316 -4.90 -24.70 -8.11
CA LYS A 316 -4.61 -23.37 -8.67
C LYS A 316 -5.26 -23.27 -10.05
N GLN A 317 -5.76 -22.08 -10.42
CA GLN A 317 -6.36 -21.90 -11.74
C GLN A 317 -5.95 -20.58 -12.37
N PHE A 318 -6.00 -20.53 -13.70
CA PHE A 318 -5.80 -19.31 -14.48
C PHE A 318 -6.65 -19.36 -15.74
N SER A 319 -6.99 -18.17 -16.25
CA SER A 319 -7.77 -18.02 -17.49
C SER A 319 -6.87 -18.20 -18.71
N ILE A 320 -7.31 -18.98 -19.68
CA ILE A 320 -6.63 -19.09 -20.98
C ILE A 320 -6.99 -17.85 -21.79
N ARG A 321 -5.97 -17.11 -22.22
CA ARG A 321 -6.11 -15.92 -23.01
C ARG A 321 -6.52 -16.23 -24.45
N ARG A 322 -7.19 -15.28 -25.11
CA ARG A 322 -7.46 -15.37 -26.53
C ARG A 322 -6.16 -15.12 -27.31
N GLN A 323 -6.07 -15.68 -28.49
CA GLN A 323 -4.93 -15.44 -29.36
C GLN A 323 -4.80 -13.94 -29.67
N GLY A 324 -3.63 -13.36 -29.36
CA GLY A 324 -3.36 -11.93 -29.55
C GLY A 324 -3.61 -11.04 -28.33
N GLU A 325 -4.15 -11.59 -27.23
CA GLU A 325 -4.20 -10.89 -25.96
C GLU A 325 -2.91 -11.09 -25.18
N SER A 326 -2.49 -10.07 -24.44
CA SER A 326 -1.32 -10.17 -23.57
C SER A 326 -1.55 -11.21 -22.49
N ASP A 327 -0.58 -12.10 -22.29
CA ASP A 327 -0.60 -13.10 -21.24
C ASP A 327 0.26 -12.62 -20.06
N TYR A 328 -0.38 -11.91 -19.13
CA TYR A 328 0.31 -11.25 -18.01
C TYR A 328 0.91 -12.22 -16.99
N GLY A 329 0.44 -13.44 -16.95
CA GLY A 329 0.90 -14.42 -15.96
C GLY A 329 1.82 -15.50 -16.53
N SER A 330 2.10 -15.47 -17.82
CA SER A 330 2.89 -16.54 -18.47
C SER A 330 4.39 -16.21 -18.48
N PRO A 331 5.27 -17.16 -18.13
CA PRO A 331 4.92 -18.46 -17.54
C PRO A 331 4.39 -18.34 -16.12
N TYR A 332 3.53 -19.29 -15.71
CA TYR A 332 2.99 -19.37 -14.35
C TYR A 332 3.91 -20.22 -13.48
N TYR A 333 4.03 -19.88 -12.21
CA TYR A 333 4.97 -20.55 -11.31
C TYR A 333 4.28 -21.05 -10.05
N ILE A 334 4.65 -22.25 -9.62
CA ILE A 334 4.43 -22.77 -8.26
C ILE A 334 5.81 -23.04 -7.66
N ILE A 335 6.14 -22.35 -6.59
CA ILE A 335 7.37 -22.53 -5.81
C ILE A 335 6.98 -23.26 -4.55
N VAL A 336 7.58 -24.42 -4.34
CA VAL A 336 7.29 -25.33 -3.23
C VAL A 336 8.42 -25.28 -2.22
N VAL A 337 8.11 -24.87 -0.99
CA VAL A 337 9.03 -24.85 0.14
C VAL A 337 8.70 -26.03 1.06
N GLY A 338 9.68 -26.87 1.38
CA GLY A 338 9.51 -28.06 2.21
C GLY A 338 9.38 -29.35 1.40
N GLU A 339 8.44 -30.23 1.76
CA GLU A 339 8.20 -31.49 1.01
C GLU A 339 7.55 -31.18 -0.34
N ASP A 340 7.94 -31.90 -1.38
CA ASP A 340 7.46 -31.68 -2.74
C ASP A 340 5.99 -32.10 -2.90
N ILE A 341 5.27 -31.41 -3.77
CA ILE A 341 3.89 -31.72 -4.15
C ILE A 341 3.85 -32.98 -5.02
N GLN A 342 2.72 -33.69 -4.98
CA GLN A 342 2.54 -34.96 -5.67
C GLN A 342 1.32 -34.85 -6.61
N ASN A 343 1.25 -35.80 -7.56
CA ASN A 343 0.08 -36.00 -8.45
C ASN A 343 -0.37 -34.72 -9.16
N VAL A 344 0.59 -33.95 -9.69
CA VAL A 344 0.29 -32.69 -10.40
C VAL A 344 -0.45 -32.99 -11.68
N GLU A 345 -1.72 -32.61 -11.74
CA GLU A 345 -2.60 -32.81 -12.90
C GLU A 345 -3.25 -31.51 -13.31
N TYR A 346 -3.59 -31.34 -14.60
CA TYR A 346 -4.34 -30.18 -15.06
C TYR A 346 -5.52 -30.56 -15.94
N LYS A 347 -6.50 -29.66 -16.02
CA LYS A 347 -7.70 -29.82 -16.86
C LYS A 347 -8.28 -28.46 -17.28
N GLY A 348 -8.77 -28.40 -18.54
CA GLY A 348 -9.45 -27.23 -19.07
C GLY A 348 -10.94 -27.23 -18.75
N TYR A 349 -11.49 -26.05 -18.48
CA TYR A 349 -12.90 -25.82 -18.15
C TYR A 349 -13.47 -24.63 -18.96
N VAL A 350 -14.79 -24.64 -19.19
CA VAL A 350 -15.47 -23.61 -19.99
C VAL A 350 -15.48 -22.23 -19.32
N THR A 351 -15.30 -22.19 -18.00
CA THR A 351 -15.24 -20.95 -17.20
C THR A 351 -14.51 -21.23 -15.89
N GLY A 352 -14.02 -20.20 -15.21
CA GLY A 352 -13.54 -20.28 -13.84
C GLY A 352 -14.63 -20.68 -12.85
N GLY A 353 -14.24 -20.81 -11.57
CA GLY A 353 -15.16 -21.24 -10.51
C GLY A 353 -15.08 -22.74 -10.25
N TRP A 354 -14.78 -23.10 -9.00
CA TRP A 354 -14.46 -24.47 -8.58
C TRP A 354 -15.60 -25.47 -8.75
N ASN A 355 -16.85 -24.99 -8.85
CA ASN A 355 -18.04 -25.82 -9.08
C ASN A 355 -18.31 -26.12 -10.58
N THR A 356 -17.48 -25.58 -11.50
CA THR A 356 -17.64 -25.85 -12.93
C THR A 356 -17.19 -27.27 -13.24
N GLU A 357 -18.10 -28.07 -13.81
CA GLU A 357 -17.84 -29.46 -14.21
C GLU A 357 -17.57 -29.61 -15.72
N LYS A 358 -18.10 -28.67 -16.53
CA LYS A 358 -17.98 -28.74 -18.00
C LYS A 358 -16.56 -28.43 -18.44
N THR A 359 -15.95 -29.38 -19.12
CA THR A 359 -14.57 -29.33 -19.56
C THR A 359 -14.42 -28.91 -21.02
N ILE A 360 -13.23 -28.42 -21.35
CA ILE A 360 -12.74 -28.15 -22.72
C ILE A 360 -11.41 -28.89 -22.91
N ASP A 361 -11.03 -29.08 -24.19
CA ASP A 361 -9.70 -29.56 -24.53
C ASP A 361 -8.70 -28.39 -24.37
N ALA A 362 -7.68 -28.60 -23.56
CA ALA A 362 -6.65 -27.63 -23.27
C ALA A 362 -5.32 -28.34 -22.98
N GLY A 363 -4.22 -27.67 -23.20
CA GLY A 363 -2.89 -28.19 -22.92
C GLY A 363 -1.94 -27.12 -22.46
N MET A 364 -0.86 -27.56 -21.83
CA MET A 364 0.26 -26.73 -21.43
C MET A 364 1.51 -27.57 -21.21
N THR A 365 2.65 -26.92 -21.16
CA THR A 365 3.94 -27.53 -20.80
C THR A 365 4.16 -27.35 -19.30
N ILE A 366 4.51 -28.43 -18.60
CA ILE A 366 4.91 -28.40 -17.18
C ILE A 366 6.38 -28.79 -17.11
N SER A 367 7.20 -27.91 -16.54
CA SER A 367 8.57 -28.24 -16.17
C SER A 367 8.75 -28.21 -14.66
N ARG A 368 9.64 -29.07 -14.15
CA ARG A 368 9.99 -29.16 -12.72
C ARG A 368 11.50 -29.07 -12.57
N ARG A 369 11.95 -28.21 -11.67
CA ARG A 369 13.36 -28.07 -11.32
C ARG A 369 13.57 -27.84 -9.83
N GLU A 370 14.73 -28.21 -9.32
CA GLU A 370 15.19 -27.84 -7.99
C GLU A 370 15.93 -26.50 -8.07
N SER A 371 15.78 -25.66 -7.04
CA SER A 371 16.39 -24.35 -6.94
C SER A 371 16.51 -23.94 -5.47
N ASN A 372 16.90 -22.72 -5.23
CA ASN A 372 16.74 -22.05 -3.95
C ASN A 372 15.69 -20.92 -4.06
N LEU A 373 15.19 -20.48 -2.92
CA LEU A 373 14.10 -19.51 -2.89
C LEU A 373 14.51 -18.14 -3.47
N GLU A 374 15.76 -17.71 -3.25
CA GLU A 374 16.29 -16.46 -3.81
C GLU A 374 16.22 -16.43 -5.35
N GLU A 375 16.74 -17.48 -5.99
CA GLU A 375 16.72 -17.58 -7.46
C GLU A 375 15.30 -17.75 -8.02
N ALA A 376 14.47 -18.56 -7.36
CA ALA A 376 13.09 -18.78 -7.79
C ALA A 376 12.25 -17.50 -7.72
N LEU A 377 12.37 -16.75 -6.62
CA LEU A 377 11.67 -15.47 -6.45
C LEU A 377 12.19 -14.40 -7.42
N ARG A 378 13.50 -14.37 -7.69
CA ARG A 378 14.07 -13.39 -8.62
C ARG A 378 13.46 -13.50 -10.00
N VAL A 379 13.33 -14.71 -10.55
CA VAL A 379 12.68 -14.95 -11.85
C VAL A 379 11.24 -14.42 -11.88
N VAL A 380 10.48 -14.70 -10.83
CA VAL A 380 9.09 -14.25 -10.70
C VAL A 380 9.02 -12.75 -10.53
N ALA A 381 9.87 -12.19 -9.68
CA ALA A 381 9.92 -10.76 -9.40
C ALA A 381 10.30 -9.94 -10.64
N GLU A 382 11.26 -10.40 -11.45
CA GLU A 382 11.63 -9.75 -12.71
C GLU A 382 10.46 -9.74 -13.70
N SER A 383 9.68 -10.82 -13.77
CA SER A 383 8.48 -10.86 -14.59
C SER A 383 7.42 -9.88 -14.10
N GLY A 384 7.13 -9.88 -12.80
CA GLY A 384 6.16 -8.96 -12.19
C GLY A 384 6.57 -7.50 -12.29
N TYR A 385 7.82 -7.18 -12.01
CA TYR A 385 8.38 -5.84 -12.11
C TYR A 385 8.26 -5.28 -13.54
N ARG A 386 8.69 -6.06 -14.54
CA ARG A 386 8.59 -5.68 -15.96
C ARG A 386 7.14 -5.46 -16.37
N THR A 387 6.23 -6.38 -16.01
CA THR A 387 4.82 -6.26 -16.34
C THR A 387 4.21 -5.01 -15.72
N ALA A 388 4.50 -4.74 -14.46
CA ALA A 388 4.01 -3.54 -13.78
C ALA A 388 4.52 -2.25 -14.46
N PHE A 389 5.78 -2.23 -14.88
CA PHE A 389 6.36 -1.11 -15.62
C PHE A 389 5.71 -0.91 -17.00
N GLU A 390 5.56 -1.98 -17.78
CA GLU A 390 4.94 -1.96 -19.12
C GLU A 390 3.46 -1.54 -19.07
N MET A 391 2.78 -1.82 -17.96
CA MET A 391 1.38 -1.46 -17.75
C MET A 391 1.20 -0.06 -17.16
N GLY A 392 2.28 0.66 -16.89
CA GLY A 392 2.25 1.99 -16.28
C GLY A 392 1.72 1.99 -14.85
N TYR A 393 1.87 0.88 -14.11
CA TYR A 393 1.55 0.84 -12.69
C TYR A 393 2.57 1.61 -11.84
N PHE A 394 3.78 1.80 -12.36
CA PHE A 394 4.75 2.73 -11.82
C PHE A 394 4.44 4.12 -12.40
N GLU A 395 3.84 4.97 -11.62
CA GLU A 395 3.67 6.38 -11.96
C GLU A 395 4.94 7.18 -11.66
N SER A 396 5.95 6.52 -11.08
CA SER A 396 7.20 7.13 -10.68
C SER A 396 8.24 7.06 -11.79
N ASP A 397 8.77 8.21 -12.19
CA ASP A 397 9.94 8.33 -13.06
C ASP A 397 11.25 8.14 -12.26
N TYR A 398 11.17 8.02 -10.93
CA TYR A 398 12.32 7.80 -10.07
C TYR A 398 12.84 6.37 -10.22
N ASP A 399 14.05 6.25 -10.72
CA ASP A 399 14.71 4.95 -10.89
C ASP A 399 15.26 4.44 -9.55
N TYR A 400 14.40 3.76 -8.79
CA TYR A 400 14.83 3.07 -7.56
C TYR A 400 15.42 1.68 -7.82
N GLY A 401 15.34 1.17 -9.05
CA GLY A 401 15.95 -0.07 -9.49
C GLY A 401 15.29 -1.36 -9.02
N PHE A 402 15.48 -2.43 -9.81
CA PHE A 402 14.93 -3.75 -9.51
C PHE A 402 15.41 -4.31 -8.17
N GLU A 403 16.66 -4.07 -7.77
CA GLU A 403 17.22 -4.65 -6.55
C GLU A 403 16.53 -4.13 -5.28
N LEU A 404 16.14 -2.86 -5.25
CA LEU A 404 15.34 -2.31 -4.15
C LEU A 404 13.96 -2.98 -4.11
N TYR A 405 13.26 -3.02 -5.24
CA TYR A 405 11.97 -3.71 -5.34
C TYR A 405 12.06 -5.16 -4.88
N PHE A 406 13.05 -5.91 -5.37
CA PHE A 406 13.23 -7.31 -5.03
C PHE A 406 13.56 -7.52 -3.55
N GLY A 407 14.38 -6.66 -2.99
CA GLY A 407 14.67 -6.64 -1.56
C GLY A 407 13.41 -6.47 -0.71
N LEU A 408 12.58 -5.48 -1.06
CA LEU A 408 11.31 -5.22 -0.40
C LEU A 408 10.30 -6.36 -0.55
N LEU A 409 10.25 -7.01 -1.72
CA LEU A 409 9.41 -8.18 -1.93
C LEU A 409 9.82 -9.34 -1.00
N LYS A 410 11.12 -9.59 -0.85
CA LYS A 410 11.62 -10.64 0.04
C LYS A 410 11.29 -10.37 1.50
N GLU A 411 11.49 -9.14 1.96
CA GLU A 411 11.14 -8.75 3.33
C GLU A 411 9.64 -8.90 3.58
N HIS A 412 8.83 -8.42 2.65
CA HIS A 412 7.38 -8.52 2.73
C HIS A 412 6.90 -9.97 2.78
N LEU A 413 7.47 -10.82 1.92
CA LEU A 413 7.22 -12.26 1.90
C LEU A 413 7.52 -12.89 3.27
N MET A 414 8.67 -12.59 3.84
CA MET A 414 9.09 -13.17 5.11
C MET A 414 8.31 -12.63 6.30
N ALA A 415 7.79 -11.42 6.22
CA ALA A 415 7.02 -10.81 7.30
C ALA A 415 5.54 -11.23 7.30
N TYR A 416 4.91 -11.39 6.12
CA TYR A 416 3.45 -11.45 6.00
C TYR A 416 2.89 -12.62 5.20
N SER A 417 3.71 -13.52 4.67
CA SER A 417 3.24 -14.73 3.98
C SER A 417 3.16 -15.93 4.91
N SER A 418 2.77 -17.07 4.34
CA SER A 418 2.82 -18.37 5.01
C SER A 418 4.22 -18.77 5.48
N LEU A 419 5.28 -18.11 4.98
CA LEU A 419 6.66 -18.31 5.44
C LEU A 419 6.97 -17.52 6.72
N SER A 420 6.10 -16.61 7.14
CA SER A 420 6.25 -15.82 8.34
C SER A 420 6.22 -16.69 9.60
N GLY A 421 7.23 -16.54 10.44
CA GLY A 421 7.28 -17.21 11.75
C GLY A 421 6.59 -16.46 12.88
N ASN A 422 6.06 -15.26 12.62
CA ASN A 422 5.51 -14.35 13.62
C ASN A 422 3.99 -14.45 13.84
N GLY A 423 3.30 -15.34 13.11
CA GLY A 423 1.86 -15.58 13.21
C GLY A 423 1.00 -14.57 12.45
N VAL A 424 1.56 -13.52 11.87
CA VAL A 424 0.84 -12.57 11.01
C VAL A 424 0.93 -13.05 9.57
N GLN A 425 -0.10 -13.71 9.09
CA GLN A 425 -0.14 -14.30 7.74
C GLN A 425 -1.18 -13.56 6.89
N ARG A 426 -0.82 -12.38 6.38
CA ARG A 426 -1.73 -11.58 5.53
C ARG A 426 -1.92 -12.19 4.14
N TYR A 427 -0.95 -12.96 3.66
CA TYR A 427 -0.92 -13.57 2.33
C TYR A 427 -0.83 -15.09 2.41
N GLU A 428 -1.82 -15.71 3.07
CA GLU A 428 -1.88 -17.17 3.27
C GLU A 428 -2.11 -17.95 1.97
N ASP A 429 -2.69 -17.33 0.96
CA ASP A 429 -2.94 -17.93 -0.35
C ASP A 429 -1.66 -18.19 -1.15
N GLY A 430 -0.54 -17.63 -0.71
CA GLY A 430 0.78 -17.76 -1.34
C GLY A 430 0.88 -17.10 -2.73
N ALA A 431 -0.10 -16.31 -3.15
CA ALA A 431 -0.06 -15.60 -4.43
C ALA A 431 0.89 -14.40 -4.31
N ILE A 432 2.05 -14.48 -4.98
CA ILE A 432 3.10 -13.45 -4.90
C ILE A 432 2.62 -12.12 -5.46
N GLU A 433 1.81 -12.13 -6.52
CA GLU A 433 1.23 -10.96 -7.15
C GLU A 433 0.22 -10.21 -6.28
N ASN A 434 -0.32 -10.84 -5.25
CA ASN A 434 -1.20 -10.20 -4.28
C ASN A 434 -0.43 -9.41 -3.22
N MET A 435 0.89 -9.57 -3.17
CA MET A 435 1.76 -8.81 -2.28
C MET A 435 1.98 -7.42 -2.87
N ASP A 436 1.22 -6.45 -2.41
CA ASP A 436 1.32 -5.07 -2.88
C ASP A 436 2.58 -4.39 -2.33
N VAL A 437 3.72 -4.70 -2.93
CA VAL A 437 5.01 -4.10 -2.57
C VAL A 437 5.13 -2.66 -3.08
N ILE A 438 4.42 -2.36 -4.18
CA ILE A 438 4.54 -1.08 -4.89
C ILE A 438 3.69 0.00 -4.24
N GLY A 439 2.45 -0.32 -3.87
CA GLY A 439 1.48 0.62 -3.32
C GLY A 439 1.55 0.78 -1.80
N VAL A 440 2.32 -0.05 -1.12
CA VAL A 440 2.39 0.00 0.34
C VAL A 440 3.30 1.12 0.82
N SER A 441 2.79 1.91 1.77
CA SER A 441 3.54 2.98 2.39
C SER A 441 4.65 2.44 3.31
N ARG A 442 5.86 3.00 3.15
CA ARG A 442 7.05 2.68 3.93
C ARG A 442 7.76 3.94 4.41
N VAL A 443 8.53 3.83 5.45
CA VAL A 443 9.52 4.85 5.81
C VAL A 443 10.73 4.66 4.91
N PHE A 444 11.05 5.67 4.11
CA PHE A 444 12.29 5.75 3.36
C PHE A 444 13.24 6.72 4.05
N TRP A 445 14.52 6.58 3.77
CA TRP A 445 15.58 7.41 4.34
C TRP A 445 16.45 7.98 3.24
N LEU A 446 16.62 9.31 3.24
CA LEU A 446 17.61 9.97 2.41
C LEU A 446 18.87 10.19 3.22
N GLU A 447 19.96 9.57 2.81
CA GLU A 447 21.29 9.78 3.37
C GLU A 447 22.03 10.84 2.59
N ALA A 448 22.63 11.80 3.28
CA ALA A 448 23.50 12.81 2.69
C ALA A 448 24.71 13.08 3.60
N GLU A 449 25.86 13.38 2.99
CA GLU A 449 27.05 13.81 3.71
C GLU A 449 27.02 15.32 3.93
N VAL A 450 27.23 15.76 5.17
CA VAL A 450 27.24 17.17 5.59
C VAL A 450 28.54 17.46 6.36
N THR A 451 29.26 18.50 5.93
CA THR A 451 30.46 18.98 6.64
C THR A 451 30.17 20.32 7.35
N ILE A 452 30.31 20.33 8.67
CA ILE A 452 30.06 21.48 9.52
C ILE A 452 31.40 22.00 10.04
N PRO A 453 31.79 23.26 9.76
CA PRO A 453 33.06 23.81 10.21
C PRO A 453 33.16 23.87 11.73
N ALA A 454 34.37 23.88 12.26
CA ALA A 454 34.68 23.98 13.68
C ALA A 454 34.04 25.21 14.33
N GLY A 455 33.28 25.03 15.42
CA GLY A 455 32.65 26.10 16.17
C GLY A 455 31.64 26.91 15.32
N SER A 456 31.01 26.27 14.33
CA SER A 456 30.10 26.91 13.39
C SER A 456 28.86 26.06 13.21
N TYR A 457 27.97 26.49 12.31
CA TYR A 457 26.73 25.80 12.00
C TYR A 457 26.55 25.61 10.49
N ALA A 458 25.68 24.66 10.13
CA ALA A 458 25.15 24.48 8.79
C ALA A 458 23.63 24.36 8.86
N THR A 459 22.93 24.94 7.90
CA THR A 459 21.49 24.78 7.77
C THR A 459 21.20 23.67 6.76
N VAL A 460 20.49 22.64 7.21
CA VAL A 460 19.97 21.57 6.35
C VAL A 460 18.45 21.71 6.30
N GLU A 461 17.91 21.78 5.10
CA GLU A 461 16.48 21.93 4.89
C GLU A 461 15.96 20.78 4.02
N ALA A 462 14.86 20.16 4.47
CA ALA A 462 14.08 19.19 3.72
C ALA A 462 12.76 19.84 3.32
N VAL A 463 12.40 19.75 2.04
CA VAL A 463 11.10 20.20 1.53
C VAL A 463 10.44 19.07 0.79
N SER A 464 9.21 18.75 1.20
CA SER A 464 8.41 17.70 0.56
C SER A 464 6.96 18.10 0.46
N GLU A 465 6.26 17.55 -0.53
CA GLU A 465 4.81 17.47 -0.51
C GLU A 465 4.42 16.24 0.32
N LYS A 466 3.49 16.42 1.26
CA LYS A 466 3.06 15.36 2.17
C LYS A 466 1.55 15.23 2.14
N GLU A 467 1.09 14.01 1.90
CA GLU A 467 -0.33 13.67 2.09
C GLU A 467 -0.72 13.67 3.58
N PRO A 468 -2.02 13.74 3.90
CA PRO A 468 -2.48 13.57 5.27
C PRO A 468 -1.87 12.32 5.90
N SER A 469 -1.40 12.43 7.13
CA SER A 469 -0.91 11.27 7.89
C SER A 469 -2.02 10.26 8.09
N TYR A 470 -3.25 10.75 8.31
CA TYR A 470 -4.48 9.96 8.41
C TYR A 470 -5.68 10.83 8.00
N ASP A 471 -6.80 10.20 7.66
CA ASP A 471 -8.03 10.91 7.35
C ASP A 471 -9.28 10.19 7.87
N PHE A 472 -10.36 10.95 7.94
CA PHE A 472 -11.69 10.46 8.27
C PHE A 472 -12.67 10.71 7.10
N TYR A 473 -12.20 10.72 5.89
CA TYR A 473 -12.99 11.10 4.72
C TYR A 473 -14.24 10.24 4.55
N CYS A 474 -14.12 8.93 4.76
CA CYS A 474 -15.22 7.98 4.65
C CYS A 474 -16.01 7.76 5.95
N SER A 475 -15.68 8.47 7.02
CA SER A 475 -16.40 8.36 8.28
C SER A 475 -17.87 8.79 8.14
N ASN A 476 -18.77 8.06 8.79
CA ASN A 476 -20.18 8.44 8.92
C ASN A 476 -20.47 9.29 10.17
N THR A 477 -19.42 9.77 10.84
CA THR A 477 -19.49 10.55 12.07
C THR A 477 -19.23 12.04 11.82
N ALA A 478 -19.19 12.82 12.89
CA ALA A 478 -18.78 14.23 12.87
C ALA A 478 -17.33 14.43 12.37
N ASN A 479 -16.52 13.36 12.33
CA ASN A 479 -15.15 13.38 11.83
C ASN A 479 -15.05 13.32 10.30
N ARG A 480 -16.17 13.16 9.59
CA ARG A 480 -16.17 13.07 8.14
C ARG A 480 -15.46 14.27 7.49
N LYS A 481 -14.60 13.99 6.50
CA LYS A 481 -13.78 14.97 5.77
C LYS A 481 -12.76 15.72 6.65
N ILE A 482 -12.37 15.16 7.78
CA ILE A 482 -11.22 15.65 8.53
C ILE A 482 -9.97 14.96 8.02
N SER A 483 -8.94 15.75 7.74
CA SER A 483 -7.58 15.29 7.45
C SER A 483 -6.67 15.60 8.63
N GLY A 484 -5.84 14.64 9.02
CA GLY A 484 -4.91 14.77 10.12
C GLY A 484 -3.46 14.80 9.64
N TYR A 485 -2.68 15.70 10.21
CA TYR A 485 -1.24 15.80 10.02
C TYR A 485 -0.57 15.71 11.37
N ASP A 486 0.46 14.91 11.46
CA ASP A 486 1.19 14.74 12.70
C ASP A 486 2.70 14.80 12.50
N MET A 487 3.38 15.05 13.59
CA MET A 487 4.83 15.02 13.65
C MET A 487 5.30 14.41 14.97
N VAL A 488 6.50 13.86 14.94
CA VAL A 488 7.20 13.43 16.15
C VAL A 488 8.38 14.34 16.43
N THR A 489 8.64 14.57 17.71
CA THR A 489 9.70 15.49 18.15
C THR A 489 11.07 14.84 18.14
N ARG A 490 11.22 13.65 18.73
CA ARG A 490 12.52 12.99 18.94
C ARG A 490 12.56 11.52 18.51
N LEU A 491 11.41 10.88 18.36
CA LEU A 491 11.38 9.45 18.07
C LEU A 491 12.20 9.12 16.81
N GLY A 492 13.08 8.13 16.93
CA GLY A 492 13.96 7.69 15.84
C GLY A 492 15.18 8.58 15.57
N SER A 493 15.36 9.70 16.29
CA SER A 493 16.51 10.59 16.13
C SER A 493 17.52 10.44 17.27
N ASN A 494 18.80 10.49 16.91
CA ASN A 494 19.92 10.57 17.84
C ASN A 494 20.56 11.98 17.90
N LEU A 495 19.93 12.97 17.23
CA LEU A 495 20.32 14.37 17.36
C LEU A 495 19.98 14.92 18.75
N ILE A 496 20.85 15.83 19.23
CA ILE A 496 20.64 16.57 20.47
C ILE A 496 19.89 17.85 20.09
N PHE A 497 18.56 17.85 20.23
CA PHE A 497 17.73 19.03 19.98
C PHE A 497 17.83 20.00 21.15
N THR A 498 18.10 21.26 20.86
CA THR A 498 18.14 22.37 21.82
C THR A 498 16.82 23.15 21.81
N GLU A 499 16.19 23.26 20.65
CA GLU A 499 14.92 23.95 20.44
C GLU A 499 14.18 23.34 19.25
N GLN A 500 12.83 23.33 19.29
CA GLN A 500 12.00 23.01 18.15
C GLN A 500 10.81 23.98 18.08
N THR A 501 10.53 24.47 16.86
CA THR A 501 9.39 25.33 16.57
C THR A 501 8.53 24.74 15.47
N ALA A 502 7.27 25.14 15.45
CA ALA A 502 6.35 24.79 14.37
C ALA A 502 5.59 26.02 13.89
N SER A 503 5.46 26.14 12.56
CA SER A 503 4.75 27.22 11.89
C SER A 503 3.64 26.67 11.01
N LEU A 504 2.51 27.40 10.95
CA LEU A 504 1.33 27.06 10.17
C LEU A 504 1.03 28.16 9.15
N GLU A 505 1.06 27.80 7.87
CA GLU A 505 0.59 28.65 6.77
C GLU A 505 -0.77 28.12 6.25
N ASP A 506 -1.86 28.53 6.92
CA ASP A 506 -3.23 28.05 6.64
C ASP A 506 -3.80 28.53 5.31
N ARG A 507 -3.27 29.64 4.76
CA ARG A 507 -3.70 30.27 3.51
C ARG A 507 -5.18 30.67 3.46
N GLY A 508 -5.87 30.68 4.62
CA GLY A 508 -7.31 30.89 4.69
C GLY A 508 -8.13 29.72 4.10
N ARG A 509 -7.59 28.52 4.05
CA ARG A 509 -8.17 27.35 3.37
C ARG A 509 -8.70 26.28 4.30
N ILE A 510 -8.33 26.35 5.57
CA ILE A 510 -8.63 25.32 6.56
C ILE A 510 -9.29 25.90 7.82
N GLU A 511 -10.14 25.08 8.41
CA GLU A 511 -10.61 25.19 9.77
C GLU A 511 -9.87 24.16 10.64
N ILE A 512 -9.27 24.59 11.74
CA ILE A 512 -8.67 23.68 12.72
C ILE A 512 -9.79 23.04 13.54
N VAL A 513 -9.87 21.72 13.51
CA VAL A 513 -10.89 20.97 14.23
C VAL A 513 -10.37 20.52 15.59
N ARG A 514 -9.17 19.93 15.64
CA ARG A 514 -8.48 19.47 16.84
C ARG A 514 -6.98 19.58 16.67
N GLN A 515 -6.25 19.83 17.74
CA GLN A 515 -4.79 19.89 17.72
C GLN A 515 -4.22 19.87 19.14
N ASN A 516 -2.92 19.62 19.26
CA ASN A 516 -2.14 19.87 20.47
C ASN A 516 -0.94 20.82 20.27
N PHE A 517 -0.77 21.41 19.07
CA PHE A 517 0.28 22.38 18.80
C PHE A 517 0.10 23.70 19.58
N GLY A 518 -1.14 24.17 19.70
CA GLY A 518 -1.44 25.47 20.30
C GLY A 518 -1.58 26.60 19.29
N PHE A 519 -1.72 26.32 17.99
CA PHE A 519 -2.04 27.34 16.99
C PHE A 519 -3.40 28.01 17.28
N ASP A 520 -3.47 29.32 17.05
CA ASP A 520 -4.71 30.09 17.13
C ASP A 520 -4.76 31.08 15.97
N ILE A 521 -5.24 30.59 14.82
CA ILE A 521 -5.26 31.34 13.56
C ILE A 521 -6.09 32.63 13.71
N GLU A 522 -7.21 32.56 14.45
CA GLU A 522 -8.11 33.69 14.65
C GLU A 522 -7.43 34.84 15.39
N ASN A 523 -6.52 34.53 16.32
CA ASN A 523 -5.74 35.53 17.08
C ASN A 523 -4.33 35.73 16.52
N GLY A 524 -3.99 35.13 15.38
CA GLY A 524 -2.72 35.32 14.69
C GLY A 524 -1.55 34.53 15.32
N VAL A 525 -1.84 33.48 16.11
CA VAL A 525 -0.82 32.56 16.63
C VAL A 525 -0.63 31.43 15.63
N ASN A 526 0.29 31.62 14.72
CA ASN A 526 0.64 30.66 13.66
C ASN A 526 2.07 30.13 13.77
N GLU A 527 2.80 30.46 14.84
CA GLU A 527 4.11 29.95 15.20
C GLU A 527 4.12 29.61 16.69
N VAL A 528 4.64 28.44 17.04
CA VAL A 528 4.67 27.94 18.41
C VAL A 528 5.99 27.24 18.70
N GLU A 529 6.51 27.43 19.93
CA GLU A 529 7.61 26.62 20.47
C GLU A 529 7.05 25.27 20.93
N LEU A 530 7.71 24.18 20.56
CA LEU A 530 7.26 22.83 20.88
C LEU A 530 7.85 22.35 22.22
N ASP A 531 7.03 21.76 23.07
CA ASP A 531 7.51 21.03 24.23
C ASP A 531 8.17 19.72 23.77
N MET A 532 9.48 19.62 23.96
CA MET A 532 10.25 18.46 23.55
C MET A 532 9.96 17.21 24.41
N GLU A 533 9.27 17.32 25.51
CA GLU A 533 8.77 16.18 26.29
C GLU A 533 7.45 15.60 25.72
N GLU A 534 6.73 16.38 24.89
CA GLU A 534 5.60 15.86 24.12
C GLU A 534 6.15 15.09 22.90
N PRO A 535 5.95 13.77 22.82
CA PRO A 535 6.54 12.96 21.75
C PRO A 535 5.86 13.17 20.39
N HIS A 536 4.56 13.49 20.39
CA HIS A 536 3.74 13.61 19.18
C HIS A 536 2.87 14.84 19.19
N TYR A 537 2.94 15.59 18.10
CA TYR A 537 2.03 16.68 17.80
C TYR A 537 1.12 16.32 16.64
N TYR A 538 -0.14 16.77 16.69
CA TYR A 538 -1.11 16.55 15.63
C TYR A 538 -1.96 17.79 15.35
N LEU A 539 -2.40 17.90 14.11
CA LEU A 539 -3.27 18.93 13.59
C LEU A 539 -4.35 18.29 12.71
N GLU A 540 -5.60 18.34 13.15
CA GLU A 540 -6.76 17.89 12.39
C GLU A 540 -7.51 19.07 11.82
N VAL A 541 -7.70 19.06 10.52
CA VAL A 541 -8.28 20.18 9.78
C VAL A 541 -9.39 19.71 8.85
N ARG A 542 -10.23 20.67 8.48
CA ARG A 542 -11.24 20.53 7.43
C ARG A 542 -11.08 21.68 6.44
N ALA A 543 -11.35 21.41 5.17
CA ALA A 543 -11.42 22.48 4.17
C ALA A 543 -12.53 23.47 4.51
N ILE A 544 -12.24 24.76 4.38
CA ILE A 544 -13.27 25.79 4.38
C ILE A 544 -13.99 25.68 3.03
N ASP A 545 -15.29 25.36 3.04
CA ASP A 545 -16.10 25.38 1.82
C ASP A 545 -16.14 26.82 1.31
N THR A 546 -15.38 27.10 0.26
CA THR A 546 -15.56 28.34 -0.52
C THR A 546 -16.75 28.14 -1.42
N GLU A 547 -17.88 28.80 -1.11
CA GLU A 547 -19.08 28.87 -1.94
C GLU A 547 -18.77 29.31 -3.39
#